data_1397bd0cfe09acc03fbb06676d906ce3
#
_entry.id   1397bd0cfe09acc03fbb06676d906ce3
#
_cell.length_a   1.000
_cell.length_b   1.000
_cell.length_c   1.000
_cell.angle_alpha   90.00
_cell.angle_beta   90.00
_cell.angle_gamma   90.00
#
_symmetry.space_group_name_H-M   'P 1'
#
loop_
_entity.id
_entity.type
_entity.pdbx_description
1 polymer ?
#
loop_
_entity_poly.entity_id
_entity_poly.type
_entity_poly.pdbx_seq_one_letter_code
_entity_poly.pdbx_strand_id
1 'polypeptide(L)'
;MEIQLFDTIASQPSIFKSGLIEGAKLIGADKFQQKGRYGEGITIAVIDSGCDINHPNLKDRIIGYRNFTSDDRYDPNNVTDYLGHGTHTAGIIGASDIGEKGIIGVAPKCNLLILKALSKNVGKVAWVTDAVKYAIEQKVDIISMSLGCKSSDAEMHRVIKKAIDRGICVVVACGNDGDNKANTIEINYPAGFNECIAVGSIGYSKKKSRFSATNKEVDLVCFGEGYNSRGVLSTFPNGLYKEMKGTSMACPFVSGALALLKNWFVTEFGRTPTESELYAQLIKCTMDLDMPKTVQGNGILYLAIEEITDKLVFNEKLISQILGDELNER
;
A
#
# COMPACT_ATOMS: atom_id res chain seq x y z
N MET A 1 -19.08 -14.37 -7.56
CA MET A 1 -18.63 -13.11 -8.20
C MET A 1 -17.16 -13.24 -8.47
N GLU A 2 -16.73 -12.80 -9.64
CA GLU A 2 -15.30 -12.78 -10.00
C GLU A 2 -14.64 -11.50 -9.53
N ILE A 3 -13.39 -11.61 -9.13
CA ILE A 3 -12.50 -10.52 -8.76
C ILE A 3 -11.24 -10.63 -9.61
N GLN A 4 -10.62 -9.54 -9.96
CA GLN A 4 -9.51 -9.53 -10.91
C GLN A 4 -8.33 -8.74 -10.35
N LEU A 5 -7.14 -9.11 -10.78
CA LEU A 5 -6.03 -8.15 -10.84
C LEU A 5 -6.40 -7.07 -11.85
N PHE A 6 -6.10 -5.84 -11.50
CA PHE A 6 -6.20 -4.78 -12.48
C PHE A 6 -5.11 -4.98 -13.53
N ASP A 7 -5.46 -4.80 -14.81
CA ASP A 7 -4.52 -4.96 -15.91
C ASP A 7 -3.22 -4.20 -15.64
N THR A 8 -2.13 -4.94 -15.66
CA THR A 8 -0.79 -4.39 -15.46
C THR A 8 0.10 -4.78 -16.63
N ILE A 9 1.00 -3.89 -17.02
CA ILE A 9 1.96 -4.14 -18.07
C ILE A 9 3.32 -4.37 -17.41
N ALA A 10 3.87 -5.57 -17.59
CA ALA A 10 5.21 -5.92 -17.12
C ALA A 10 6.22 -5.74 -18.25
N SER A 11 7.37 -5.15 -17.95
CA SER A 11 8.52 -5.03 -18.85
C SER A 11 9.80 -5.42 -18.12
N GLN A 12 10.80 -5.87 -18.90
CA GLN A 12 12.14 -6.12 -18.35
C GLN A 12 12.83 -4.77 -18.11
N PRO A 13 13.43 -4.54 -16.93
CA PRO A 13 14.32 -3.40 -16.75
C PRO A 13 15.58 -3.62 -17.56
N SER A 14 15.98 -2.65 -18.35
CA SER A 14 17.24 -2.71 -19.13
C SER A 14 18.48 -2.73 -18.22
N ILE A 15 18.49 -1.90 -17.20
CA ILE A 15 19.47 -1.81 -16.10
C ILE A 15 18.75 -1.16 -14.93
N PHE A 16 18.95 -1.66 -13.72
CA PHE A 16 18.48 -0.96 -12.53
C PHE A 16 19.64 -0.75 -11.53
N LYS A 17 19.55 0.33 -10.77
CA LYS A 17 20.47 0.63 -9.69
C LYS A 17 19.96 -0.04 -8.41
N SER A 18 20.83 -0.79 -7.74
CA SER A 18 20.51 -1.37 -6.43
C SER A 18 20.18 -0.31 -5.37
N GLY A 19 19.43 -0.71 -4.35
CA GLY A 19 19.05 0.14 -3.22
C GLY A 19 17.57 0.50 -3.20
N LEU A 20 17.23 1.55 -2.49
CA LEU A 20 15.83 1.99 -2.31
C LEU A 20 15.18 2.29 -3.66
N ILE A 21 14.00 1.70 -3.90
CA ILE A 21 13.26 1.94 -5.14
C ILE A 21 12.87 3.41 -5.29
N GLU A 22 12.84 3.90 -6.52
CA GLU A 22 12.67 5.32 -6.81
C GLU A 22 11.39 5.91 -6.19
N GLY A 23 10.26 5.22 -6.31
CA GLY A 23 9.01 5.66 -5.71
C GLY A 23 9.09 5.80 -4.18
N ALA A 24 9.83 4.92 -3.49
CA ALA A 24 10.03 5.01 -2.05
C ALA A 24 10.88 6.24 -1.65
N LYS A 25 11.87 6.61 -2.46
CA LYS A 25 12.60 7.89 -2.27
C LYS A 25 11.69 9.09 -2.49
N LEU A 26 10.91 9.07 -3.57
CA LEU A 26 10.01 10.17 -3.92
C LEU A 26 8.92 10.43 -2.88
N ILE A 27 8.47 9.40 -2.15
CA ILE A 27 7.57 9.58 -1.00
C ILE A 27 8.30 9.92 0.31
N GLY A 28 9.62 9.99 0.32
CA GLY A 28 10.42 10.33 1.49
C GLY A 28 10.59 9.18 2.51
N ALA A 29 10.45 7.92 2.09
CA ALA A 29 10.64 6.76 2.97
C ALA A 29 12.08 6.66 3.53
N ASP A 30 13.07 7.13 2.76
CA ASP A 30 14.46 7.23 3.18
C ASP A 30 14.65 8.07 4.46
N LYS A 31 13.86 9.12 4.65
CA LYS A 31 13.91 9.98 5.85
C LYS A 31 13.50 9.22 7.11
N PHE A 32 12.50 8.33 7.01
CA PHE A 32 12.13 7.44 8.11
C PHE A 32 13.20 6.39 8.37
N GLN A 33 13.72 5.78 7.32
CA GLN A 33 14.78 4.77 7.41
C GLN A 33 16.06 5.35 8.04
N GLN A 34 16.46 6.57 7.67
CA GLN A 34 17.60 7.27 8.27
C GLN A 34 17.42 7.51 9.79
N LYS A 35 16.18 7.63 10.27
CA LYS A 35 15.85 7.74 11.70
C LYS A 35 15.67 6.36 12.38
N GLY A 36 16.09 5.28 11.74
CA GLY A 36 15.99 3.92 12.27
C GLY A 36 14.55 3.35 12.26
N ARG A 37 13.68 3.85 11.42
CA ARG A 37 12.29 3.38 11.27
C ARG A 37 12.16 2.60 9.97
N TYR A 38 12.10 1.27 10.07
CA TYR A 38 12.10 0.37 8.92
C TYR A 38 10.85 -0.52 8.87
N GLY A 39 9.87 -0.31 9.78
CA GLY A 39 8.64 -1.10 9.89
C GLY A 39 8.78 -2.34 10.77
N GLU A 40 9.78 -2.40 11.65
CA GLU A 40 9.97 -3.54 12.57
C GLU A 40 8.74 -3.78 13.43
N GLY A 41 8.39 -5.07 13.58
CA GLY A 41 7.27 -5.52 14.39
C GLY A 41 5.89 -5.34 13.74
N ILE A 42 5.80 -4.70 12.58
CA ILE A 42 4.54 -4.49 11.86
C ILE A 42 4.34 -5.61 10.84
N THR A 43 3.16 -6.22 10.85
CA THR A 43 2.79 -7.32 9.95
C THR A 43 1.79 -6.84 8.89
N ILE A 44 2.12 -7.06 7.61
CA ILE A 44 1.28 -6.72 6.47
C ILE A 44 0.84 -8.02 5.79
N ALA A 45 -0.48 -8.24 5.70
CA ALA A 45 -1.05 -9.27 4.84
C ALA A 45 -1.10 -8.77 3.39
N VAL A 46 -0.43 -9.47 2.50
CA VAL A 46 -0.47 -9.23 1.05
C VAL A 46 -1.44 -10.22 0.45
N ILE A 47 -2.66 -9.76 0.10
CA ILE A 47 -3.72 -10.59 -0.52
C ILE A 47 -3.64 -10.39 -2.02
N ASP A 48 -3.07 -11.39 -2.73
CA ASP A 48 -2.69 -11.23 -4.14
C ASP A 48 -2.60 -12.60 -4.87
N SER A 49 -1.84 -12.68 -5.95
CA SER A 49 -1.64 -13.88 -6.78
C SER A 49 -0.66 -14.93 -6.19
N GLY A 50 -0.13 -14.69 -5.01
CA GLY A 50 0.93 -15.49 -4.38
C GLY A 50 2.23 -14.73 -4.27
N CYS A 51 3.34 -15.45 -4.05
CA CYS A 51 4.67 -14.84 -3.95
C CYS A 51 5.76 -15.87 -4.22
N ASP A 52 6.87 -15.44 -4.80
CA ASP A 52 8.14 -16.18 -4.74
C ASP A 52 8.72 -16.06 -3.32
N ILE A 53 8.34 -16.99 -2.45
CA ILE A 53 8.75 -17.00 -1.04
C ILE A 53 10.26 -17.24 -0.85
N ASN A 54 10.96 -17.65 -1.89
CA ASN A 54 12.40 -17.85 -1.89
C ASN A 54 13.17 -16.68 -2.52
N HIS A 55 12.48 -15.64 -2.98
CA HIS A 55 13.13 -14.47 -3.58
C HIS A 55 14.12 -13.83 -2.57
N PRO A 56 15.38 -13.57 -2.97
CA PRO A 56 16.43 -13.09 -2.05
C PRO A 56 16.04 -11.87 -1.20
N ASN A 57 15.30 -10.92 -1.79
CA ASN A 57 14.83 -9.71 -1.08
C ASN A 57 13.61 -9.95 -0.17
N LEU A 58 12.89 -11.09 -0.28
CA LEU A 58 11.63 -11.29 0.41
C LEU A 58 11.65 -12.39 1.47
N LYS A 59 12.45 -13.46 1.25
CA LYS A 59 12.43 -14.68 2.06
C LYS A 59 12.56 -14.42 3.57
N ASP A 60 13.37 -13.44 3.97
CA ASP A 60 13.60 -13.12 5.38
C ASP A 60 12.52 -12.20 5.99
N ARG A 61 11.57 -11.76 5.18
CA ARG A 61 10.42 -10.94 5.61
C ARG A 61 9.13 -11.73 5.71
N ILE A 62 9.03 -12.87 5.00
CA ILE A 62 7.83 -13.70 4.96
C ILE A 62 7.76 -14.54 6.22
N ILE A 63 6.76 -14.25 7.07
CA ILE A 63 6.54 -14.96 8.35
C ILE A 63 5.49 -16.08 8.25
N GLY A 64 4.76 -16.14 7.14
CA GLY A 64 3.74 -17.13 6.88
C GLY A 64 3.09 -16.93 5.52
N TYR A 65 2.37 -17.93 5.08
CA TYR A 65 1.65 -17.89 3.81
C TYR A 65 0.48 -18.87 3.79
N ARG A 66 -0.51 -18.61 2.92
CA ARG A 66 -1.62 -19.52 2.69
C ARG A 66 -2.25 -19.31 1.32
N ASN A 67 -2.62 -20.40 0.67
CA ASN A 67 -3.37 -20.42 -0.58
C ASN A 67 -4.86 -20.66 -0.31
N PHE A 68 -5.72 -19.81 -0.87
CA PHE A 68 -7.19 -19.92 -0.84
C PHE A 68 -7.77 -20.30 -2.19
N THR A 69 -6.94 -20.41 -3.22
CA THR A 69 -7.38 -20.65 -4.59
C THR A 69 -7.45 -22.14 -4.92
N SER A 70 -8.00 -22.46 -6.09
CA SER A 70 -8.00 -23.82 -6.62
C SER A 70 -6.69 -24.23 -7.30
N ASP A 71 -5.72 -23.32 -7.38
CA ASP A 71 -4.39 -23.68 -7.90
C ASP A 71 -3.78 -24.79 -7.05
N ASP A 72 -2.93 -25.59 -7.68
CA ASP A 72 -2.15 -26.64 -7.02
C ASP A 72 -3.02 -27.61 -6.19
N ARG A 73 -4.21 -27.92 -6.71
CA ARG A 73 -5.19 -28.86 -6.09
C ARG A 73 -5.65 -28.39 -4.69
N TYR A 74 -5.80 -27.08 -4.50
CA TYR A 74 -6.16 -26.46 -3.21
C TYR A 74 -5.12 -26.69 -2.11
N ASP A 75 -3.85 -26.95 -2.42
CA ASP A 75 -2.80 -27.06 -1.40
C ASP A 75 -2.65 -25.72 -0.67
N PRO A 76 -2.99 -25.65 0.62
CA PRO A 76 -2.93 -24.40 1.37
C PRO A 76 -1.50 -23.88 1.57
N ASN A 77 -0.50 -24.73 1.36
CA ASN A 77 0.91 -24.39 1.55
C ASN A 77 1.60 -23.98 0.25
N ASN A 78 0.92 -24.08 -0.90
CA ASN A 78 1.50 -23.67 -2.17
C ASN A 78 0.99 -22.30 -2.60
N VAL A 79 1.82 -21.27 -2.42
CA VAL A 79 1.55 -19.88 -2.81
C VAL A 79 2.34 -19.45 -4.04
N THR A 80 2.72 -20.39 -4.90
CA THR A 80 3.45 -20.09 -6.15
C THR A 80 2.75 -18.96 -6.92
N ASP A 81 3.50 -17.94 -7.24
CA ASP A 81 3.01 -16.77 -7.98
C ASP A 81 3.21 -16.98 -9.48
N TYR A 82 2.17 -17.45 -10.15
CA TYR A 82 2.19 -17.70 -11.60
C TYR A 82 2.10 -16.41 -12.45
N LEU A 83 1.67 -15.30 -11.83
CA LEU A 83 1.45 -14.02 -12.52
C LEU A 83 2.60 -13.04 -12.26
N GLY A 84 3.32 -13.22 -11.17
CA GLY A 84 4.39 -12.33 -10.72
C GLY A 84 3.91 -11.04 -10.04
N HIS A 85 2.59 -10.86 -9.96
CA HIS A 85 1.99 -9.63 -9.44
C HIS A 85 2.14 -9.53 -7.92
N GLY A 86 1.83 -10.59 -7.17
CA GLY A 86 1.94 -10.58 -5.71
C GLY A 86 3.41 -10.51 -5.23
N THR A 87 4.34 -11.15 -5.97
CA THR A 87 5.77 -10.98 -5.72
C THR A 87 6.20 -9.53 -5.90
N HIS A 88 5.65 -8.87 -6.93
CA HIS A 88 5.97 -7.47 -7.24
C HIS A 88 5.43 -6.52 -6.15
N THR A 89 4.18 -6.67 -5.74
CA THR A 89 3.56 -5.85 -4.69
C THR A 89 4.25 -6.06 -3.34
N ALA A 90 4.59 -7.31 -2.98
CA ALA A 90 5.36 -7.63 -1.78
C ALA A 90 6.73 -6.92 -1.75
N GLY A 91 7.40 -6.84 -2.91
CA GLY A 91 8.69 -6.14 -3.03
C GLY A 91 8.60 -4.63 -2.83
N ILE A 92 7.58 -3.97 -3.36
CA ILE A 92 7.36 -2.54 -3.10
C ILE A 92 7.18 -2.29 -1.60
N ILE A 93 6.42 -3.15 -0.91
CA ILE A 93 6.21 -3.03 0.54
C ILE A 93 7.51 -3.24 1.30
N GLY A 94 8.12 -4.44 1.15
CA GLY A 94 9.05 -4.94 2.15
C GLY A 94 10.29 -5.63 1.61
N ALA A 95 10.71 -5.36 0.35
CA ALA A 95 11.99 -5.86 -0.12
C ALA A 95 13.12 -5.45 0.84
N SER A 96 13.80 -6.42 1.44
CA SER A 96 14.89 -6.18 2.39
C SER A 96 16.19 -5.83 1.69
N ASP A 97 17.03 -5.06 2.36
CA ASP A 97 18.38 -4.77 1.87
C ASP A 97 19.24 -6.04 1.86
N ILE A 98 19.71 -6.42 0.68
CA ILE A 98 20.63 -7.55 0.46
C ILE A 98 21.98 -7.09 -0.14
N GLY A 99 22.27 -5.80 -0.03
CA GLY A 99 23.49 -5.18 -0.56
C GLY A 99 23.40 -4.84 -2.04
N GLU A 100 24.53 -4.98 -2.76
CA GLU A 100 24.69 -4.41 -4.10
C GLU A 100 23.85 -5.03 -5.23
N LYS A 101 23.09 -6.10 -4.96
CA LYS A 101 22.37 -6.86 -6.01
C LYS A 101 20.87 -6.82 -5.92
N GLY A 102 20.31 -6.00 -5.04
CA GLY A 102 18.87 -6.00 -4.77
C GLY A 102 18.26 -4.62 -4.71
N ILE A 103 16.96 -4.60 -4.55
CA ILE A 103 16.16 -3.39 -4.26
C ILE A 103 15.80 -3.33 -2.78
N ILE A 104 15.42 -2.15 -2.32
CA ILE A 104 14.89 -1.94 -0.97
C ILE A 104 13.49 -1.37 -1.12
N GLY A 105 12.52 -1.98 -0.43
CA GLY A 105 11.13 -1.53 -0.37
C GLY A 105 10.92 -0.38 0.60
N VAL A 106 9.65 0.02 0.77
CA VAL A 106 9.26 1.14 1.64
C VAL A 106 9.56 0.80 3.11
N ALA A 107 9.16 -0.38 3.57
CA ALA A 107 9.29 -0.85 4.94
C ALA A 107 10.12 -2.17 5.01
N PRO A 108 11.45 -2.11 4.80
CA PRO A 108 12.27 -3.29 4.50
C PRO A 108 12.48 -4.25 5.69
N LYS A 109 11.95 -3.92 6.88
CA LYS A 109 11.97 -4.82 8.04
C LYS A 109 10.58 -5.17 8.56
N CYS A 110 9.50 -4.83 7.82
CA CYS A 110 8.18 -5.32 8.16
C CYS A 110 8.07 -6.83 7.93
N ASN A 111 7.10 -7.45 8.58
CA ASN A 111 6.72 -8.84 8.35
C ASN A 111 5.68 -8.92 7.24
N LEU A 112 5.82 -9.90 6.35
CA LEU A 112 4.88 -10.17 5.26
C LEU A 112 4.15 -11.48 5.51
N LEU A 113 2.83 -11.45 5.51
CA LEU A 113 1.96 -12.61 5.50
C LEU A 113 1.36 -12.74 4.08
N ILE A 114 1.76 -13.76 3.33
CA ILE A 114 1.36 -13.93 1.93
C ILE A 114 0.08 -14.75 1.84
N LEU A 115 -0.98 -14.14 1.31
CA LEU A 115 -2.29 -14.76 1.18
C LEU A 115 -2.68 -14.82 -0.30
N LYS A 116 -2.46 -16.00 -0.92
CA LYS A 116 -2.81 -16.21 -2.33
C LYS A 116 -4.32 -16.37 -2.46
N ALA A 117 -4.98 -15.35 -3.01
CA ALA A 117 -6.43 -15.29 -3.22
C ALA A 117 -6.82 -15.11 -4.71
N LEU A 118 -5.82 -14.97 -5.58
CA LEU A 118 -5.99 -14.92 -7.04
C LEU A 118 -5.22 -16.08 -7.68
N SER A 119 -5.92 -16.89 -8.49
CA SER A 119 -5.31 -17.97 -9.24
C SER A 119 -4.74 -17.45 -10.57
N LYS A 120 -4.00 -18.30 -11.25
CA LYS A 120 -3.48 -18.01 -12.60
C LYS A 120 -4.56 -17.75 -13.66
N ASN A 121 -5.80 -18.17 -13.41
CA ASN A 121 -6.89 -18.10 -14.39
C ASN A 121 -8.06 -17.22 -13.94
N VAL A 122 -8.34 -17.16 -12.63
CA VAL A 122 -9.54 -16.50 -12.11
C VAL A 122 -9.34 -16.06 -10.65
N GLY A 123 -9.96 -14.98 -10.25
CA GLY A 123 -10.15 -14.57 -8.88
C GLY A 123 -11.62 -14.76 -8.46
N LYS A 124 -11.85 -15.15 -7.22
CA LYS A 124 -13.19 -15.22 -6.63
C LYS A 124 -13.28 -14.34 -5.39
N VAL A 125 -14.35 -13.56 -5.29
CA VAL A 125 -14.63 -12.73 -4.11
C VAL A 125 -14.58 -13.56 -2.82
N ALA A 126 -15.10 -14.79 -2.83
CA ALA A 126 -15.06 -15.67 -1.67
C ALA A 126 -13.62 -15.98 -1.20
N TRP A 127 -12.68 -16.20 -2.12
CA TRP A 127 -11.28 -16.46 -1.76
C TRP A 127 -10.61 -15.26 -1.09
N VAL A 128 -10.88 -14.06 -1.62
CA VAL A 128 -10.39 -12.80 -1.02
C VAL A 128 -11.04 -12.58 0.34
N THR A 129 -12.35 -12.81 0.46
CA THR A 129 -13.08 -12.71 1.73
C THR A 129 -12.51 -13.65 2.79
N ASP A 130 -12.20 -14.90 2.42
CA ASP A 130 -11.61 -15.88 3.34
C ASP A 130 -10.15 -15.52 3.69
N ALA A 131 -9.39 -14.93 2.76
CA ALA A 131 -8.07 -14.40 3.03
C ALA A 131 -8.12 -13.22 4.03
N VAL A 132 -9.09 -12.31 3.91
CA VAL A 132 -9.29 -11.22 4.89
C VAL A 132 -9.66 -11.78 6.27
N LYS A 133 -10.57 -12.79 6.35
CA LYS A 133 -10.88 -13.46 7.62
C LYS A 133 -9.63 -14.04 8.28
N TYR A 134 -8.81 -14.72 7.49
CA TYR A 134 -7.56 -15.31 7.98
C TYR A 134 -6.56 -14.23 8.44
N ALA A 135 -6.42 -13.13 7.71
CA ALA A 135 -5.59 -11.99 8.13
C ALA A 135 -6.03 -11.43 9.50
N ILE A 136 -7.36 -11.32 9.73
CA ILE A 136 -7.91 -10.91 11.02
C ILE A 136 -7.55 -11.90 12.14
N GLU A 137 -7.64 -13.21 11.87
CA GLU A 137 -7.28 -14.28 12.82
C GLU A 137 -5.78 -14.25 13.16
N GLN A 138 -4.92 -13.94 12.17
CA GLN A 138 -3.48 -13.76 12.36
C GLN A 138 -3.11 -12.42 13.02
N LYS A 139 -4.08 -11.54 13.29
CA LYS A 139 -3.89 -10.25 13.97
C LYS A 139 -2.86 -9.37 13.25
N VAL A 140 -2.94 -9.31 11.92
CA VAL A 140 -2.06 -8.42 11.15
C VAL A 140 -2.37 -6.96 11.42
N ASP A 141 -1.44 -6.08 11.14
CA ASP A 141 -1.60 -4.63 11.32
C ASP A 141 -2.24 -3.95 10.11
N ILE A 142 -1.92 -4.45 8.93
CA ILE A 142 -2.34 -3.87 7.65
C ILE A 142 -2.70 -5.00 6.69
N ILE A 143 -3.76 -4.79 5.91
CA ILE A 143 -4.12 -5.62 4.76
C ILE A 143 -3.89 -4.81 3.49
N SER A 144 -3.11 -5.34 2.55
CA SER A 144 -2.81 -4.73 1.25
C SER A 144 -3.46 -5.55 0.14
N MET A 145 -4.31 -4.91 -0.68
CA MET A 145 -5.07 -5.55 -1.76
C MET A 145 -4.94 -4.78 -3.06
N SER A 146 -4.17 -5.31 -4.00
CA SER A 146 -3.99 -4.74 -5.33
C SER A 146 -4.91 -5.42 -6.36
N LEU A 147 -6.22 -5.45 -6.07
CA LEU A 147 -7.24 -6.18 -6.80
C LEU A 147 -8.61 -5.51 -6.69
N GLY A 148 -9.57 -5.90 -7.53
CA GLY A 148 -10.92 -5.41 -7.41
C GLY A 148 -11.94 -6.05 -8.36
N CYS A 149 -13.20 -5.67 -8.19
CA CYS A 149 -14.32 -6.04 -9.04
C CYS A 149 -15.34 -4.90 -9.14
N LYS A 150 -16.24 -4.98 -10.12
CA LYS A 150 -17.23 -3.92 -10.39
C LYS A 150 -18.42 -3.91 -9.43
N SER A 151 -18.68 -5.00 -8.75
CA SER A 151 -19.88 -5.13 -7.91
C SER A 151 -19.49 -5.27 -6.46
N SER A 152 -20.22 -4.60 -5.57
CA SER A 152 -20.04 -4.78 -4.13
C SER A 152 -20.54 -6.16 -3.69
N ASP A 153 -19.91 -6.72 -2.67
CA ASP A 153 -20.29 -7.95 -2.02
C ASP A 153 -20.52 -7.71 -0.52
N ALA A 154 -21.68 -8.06 -0.02
CA ALA A 154 -22.10 -7.75 1.34
C ALA A 154 -21.25 -8.50 2.39
N GLU A 155 -20.84 -9.74 2.10
CA GLU A 155 -20.01 -10.52 3.04
C GLU A 155 -18.59 -9.98 3.08
N MET A 156 -18.01 -9.62 1.93
CA MET A 156 -16.71 -8.95 1.88
C MET A 156 -16.75 -7.64 2.67
N HIS A 157 -17.77 -6.81 2.45
CA HIS A 157 -17.92 -5.54 3.19
C HIS A 157 -18.00 -5.77 4.70
N ARG A 158 -18.82 -6.75 5.12
CA ARG A 158 -18.95 -7.11 6.54
C ARG A 158 -17.62 -7.56 7.16
N VAL A 159 -16.82 -8.32 6.42
CA VAL A 159 -15.52 -8.81 6.91
C VAL A 159 -14.48 -7.70 6.94
N ILE A 160 -14.51 -6.77 5.99
CA ILE A 160 -13.66 -5.56 6.01
C ILE A 160 -13.98 -4.70 7.23
N LYS A 161 -15.27 -4.42 7.50
CA LYS A 161 -15.67 -3.72 8.74
C LYS A 161 -15.10 -4.38 9.98
N LYS A 162 -15.17 -5.71 10.04
CA LYS A 162 -14.59 -6.46 11.17
C LYS A 162 -13.06 -6.31 11.25
N ALA A 163 -12.35 -6.13 10.15
CA ALA A 163 -10.91 -5.83 10.16
C ALA A 163 -10.64 -4.45 10.78
N ILE A 164 -11.39 -3.42 10.33
CA ILE A 164 -11.30 -2.06 10.87
C ILE A 164 -11.63 -2.03 12.38
N ASP A 165 -12.69 -2.71 12.82
CA ASP A 165 -13.08 -2.83 14.24
C ASP A 165 -11.98 -3.51 15.10
N ARG A 166 -11.04 -4.21 14.47
CA ARG A 166 -9.86 -4.81 15.12
C ARG A 166 -8.60 -3.96 15.01
N GLY A 167 -8.72 -2.74 14.49
CA GLY A 167 -7.60 -1.80 14.34
C GLY A 167 -6.67 -2.11 13.16
N ILE A 168 -7.15 -2.87 12.17
CA ILE A 168 -6.40 -3.25 10.97
C ILE A 168 -6.71 -2.25 9.85
N CYS A 169 -5.71 -1.55 9.33
CA CYS A 169 -5.89 -0.71 8.15
C CYS A 169 -6.03 -1.58 6.88
N VAL A 170 -7.00 -1.27 6.03
CA VAL A 170 -7.24 -1.99 4.78
C VAL A 170 -6.96 -1.07 3.60
N VAL A 171 -5.86 -1.33 2.88
CA VAL A 171 -5.38 -0.53 1.75
C VAL A 171 -5.74 -1.23 0.44
N VAL A 172 -6.36 -0.52 -0.48
CA VAL A 172 -6.88 -1.10 -1.72
C VAL A 172 -6.58 -0.22 -2.92
N ALA A 173 -6.16 -0.82 -4.03
CA ALA A 173 -6.02 -0.13 -5.30
C ALA A 173 -7.37 0.28 -5.88
N CYS A 174 -7.52 1.54 -6.35
CA CYS A 174 -8.82 2.06 -6.80
C CYS A 174 -9.30 1.51 -8.17
N GLY A 175 -8.41 0.94 -8.98
CA GLY A 175 -8.73 0.36 -10.29
C GLY A 175 -8.01 1.00 -11.47
N ASN A 176 -7.92 0.25 -12.59
CA ASN A 176 -7.19 0.65 -13.79
C ASN A 176 -8.12 0.87 -15.00
N ASP A 177 -9.38 1.05 -14.76
CA ASP A 177 -10.41 1.29 -15.78
C ASP A 177 -10.74 2.78 -15.96
N GLY A 178 -9.90 3.66 -15.43
CA GLY A 178 -9.99 5.09 -15.66
C GLY A 178 -9.66 5.50 -17.08
N ASP A 179 -10.07 6.70 -17.42
CA ASP A 179 -9.72 7.38 -18.65
C ASP A 179 -8.90 8.66 -18.39
N ASN A 180 -8.71 9.48 -19.40
CA ASN A 180 -7.93 10.71 -19.23
C ASN A 180 -8.74 11.88 -18.64
N LYS A 181 -9.99 11.63 -18.22
CA LYS A 181 -10.90 12.64 -17.70
C LYS A 181 -10.92 12.56 -16.17
N ALA A 182 -11.15 13.70 -15.54
CA ALA A 182 -11.25 13.80 -14.08
C ALA A 182 -12.69 13.76 -13.56
N ASN A 183 -13.67 13.79 -14.46
CA ASN A 183 -15.09 13.88 -14.16
C ASN A 183 -15.89 12.59 -14.48
N THR A 184 -15.23 11.57 -14.95
CA THR A 184 -15.79 10.20 -15.02
C THR A 184 -15.75 9.54 -13.65
N ILE A 185 -16.63 8.58 -13.43
CA ILE A 185 -16.74 7.89 -12.14
C ILE A 185 -16.56 6.40 -12.40
N GLU A 186 -15.40 5.88 -12.00
CA GLU A 186 -15.11 4.46 -12.04
C GLU A 186 -14.96 3.94 -10.61
N ILE A 187 -15.90 3.12 -10.16
CA ILE A 187 -15.89 2.51 -8.83
C ILE A 187 -15.56 1.03 -8.95
N ASN A 188 -14.62 0.58 -8.15
CA ASN A 188 -14.26 -0.82 -7.96
C ASN A 188 -14.34 -1.18 -6.48
N TYR A 189 -14.68 -2.41 -6.17
CA TYR A 189 -14.73 -2.94 -4.81
C TYR A 189 -13.61 -3.95 -4.59
N PRO A 190 -12.98 -3.92 -3.39
CA PRO A 190 -13.43 -3.26 -2.17
C PRO A 190 -13.02 -1.78 -2.00
N ALA A 191 -12.27 -1.15 -2.90
CA ALA A 191 -11.86 0.25 -2.79
C ALA A 191 -13.03 1.25 -2.65
N GLY A 192 -14.22 0.91 -3.17
CA GLY A 192 -15.44 1.70 -3.04
C GLY A 192 -16.15 1.58 -1.68
N PHE A 193 -15.61 0.86 -0.72
CA PHE A 193 -16.11 0.87 0.67
C PHE A 193 -15.41 1.96 1.45
N ASN A 194 -16.16 2.81 2.14
CA ASN A 194 -15.64 3.95 2.91
C ASN A 194 -14.66 3.57 4.02
N GLU A 195 -14.64 2.31 4.42
CA GLU A 195 -13.75 1.79 5.44
C GLU A 195 -12.36 1.45 4.90
N CYS A 196 -12.22 1.36 3.57
CA CYS A 196 -10.94 1.09 2.92
C CYS A 196 -10.17 2.37 2.65
N ILE A 197 -8.85 2.27 2.65
CA ILE A 197 -7.97 3.32 2.15
C ILE A 197 -7.78 3.09 0.65
N ALA A 198 -8.53 3.83 -0.16
CA ALA A 198 -8.53 3.70 -1.62
C ALA A 198 -7.39 4.51 -2.25
N VAL A 199 -6.50 3.83 -2.98
CA VAL A 199 -5.28 4.42 -3.54
C VAL A 199 -5.36 4.56 -5.04
N GLY A 200 -5.31 5.80 -5.52
CA GLY A 200 -5.18 6.14 -6.93
C GLY A 200 -3.72 6.17 -7.40
N SER A 201 -3.52 6.23 -8.72
CA SER A 201 -2.20 6.21 -9.35
C SER A 201 -1.83 7.52 -10.03
N ILE A 202 -0.58 7.94 -9.77
CA ILE A 202 0.12 8.97 -10.52
C ILE A 202 1.47 8.44 -11.02
N GLY A 203 2.04 9.10 -12.02
CA GLY A 203 3.41 8.84 -12.46
C GLY A 203 4.44 9.59 -11.60
N TYR A 204 5.73 9.23 -11.72
CA TYR A 204 6.84 9.93 -11.06
C TYR A 204 6.94 11.41 -11.45
N SER A 205 6.33 11.81 -12.56
CA SER A 205 6.16 13.22 -12.96
C SER A 205 5.04 13.95 -12.22
N LYS A 206 4.40 13.32 -11.24
CA LYS A 206 3.25 13.83 -10.46
C LYS A 206 2.01 14.14 -11.31
N LYS A 207 1.84 13.50 -12.46
CA LYS A 207 0.63 13.59 -13.28
C LYS A 207 -0.22 12.35 -13.07
N LYS A 208 -1.58 12.51 -13.14
CA LYS A 208 -2.52 11.39 -13.09
C LYS A 208 -2.14 10.33 -14.10
N SER A 209 -2.02 9.08 -13.66
CA SER A 209 -1.91 7.96 -14.61
C SER A 209 -3.23 7.81 -15.38
N ARG A 210 -3.14 7.65 -16.70
CA ARG A 210 -4.33 7.62 -17.56
C ARG A 210 -5.33 6.57 -17.11
N PHE A 211 -4.84 5.42 -16.71
CA PHE A 211 -5.66 4.27 -16.29
C PHE A 211 -6.28 4.41 -14.90
N SER A 212 -5.77 5.31 -14.05
CA SER A 212 -6.25 5.41 -12.67
C SER A 212 -7.73 5.77 -12.62
N ALA A 213 -8.52 4.93 -11.97
CA ALA A 213 -9.93 5.20 -11.73
C ALA A 213 -10.11 6.49 -10.91
N THR A 214 -11.20 7.19 -11.15
CA THR A 214 -11.57 8.44 -10.49
C THR A 214 -12.95 8.33 -9.86
N ASN A 215 -13.06 8.67 -8.59
CA ASN A 215 -14.31 8.71 -7.85
C ASN A 215 -14.11 9.43 -6.51
N LYS A 216 -15.19 9.63 -5.78
CA LYS A 216 -15.17 10.32 -4.49
C LYS A 216 -14.57 9.51 -3.33
N GLU A 217 -14.39 8.20 -3.53
CA GLU A 217 -13.83 7.29 -2.50
C GLU A 217 -12.29 7.21 -2.57
N VAL A 218 -11.64 7.88 -3.52
CA VAL A 218 -10.16 7.95 -3.54
C VAL A 218 -9.68 8.76 -2.34
N ASP A 219 -8.93 8.13 -1.45
CA ASP A 219 -8.36 8.78 -0.26
C ASP A 219 -7.10 9.57 -0.57
N LEU A 220 -6.21 8.98 -1.35
CA LEU A 220 -4.94 9.59 -1.74
C LEU A 220 -4.38 8.92 -3.01
N VAL A 221 -3.34 9.50 -3.55
CA VAL A 221 -2.61 8.92 -4.69
C VAL A 221 -1.17 8.59 -4.31
N CYS A 222 -0.62 7.58 -5.00
CA CYS A 222 0.78 7.27 -4.94
C CYS A 222 1.30 6.83 -6.32
N PHE A 223 2.56 6.43 -6.41
CA PHE A 223 3.22 6.12 -7.67
C PHE A 223 2.84 4.73 -8.19
N GLY A 224 2.01 4.67 -9.21
CA GLY A 224 1.71 3.44 -9.96
C GLY A 224 2.35 3.41 -11.35
N GLU A 225 3.10 4.44 -11.72
CA GLU A 225 3.77 4.57 -13.01
C GLU A 225 5.10 5.31 -12.85
N GLY A 226 6.14 4.87 -13.57
CA GLY A 226 7.46 5.48 -13.58
C GLY A 226 7.57 6.68 -14.54
N TYR A 227 8.79 7.19 -14.74
CA TYR A 227 9.06 8.21 -15.73
C TYR A 227 8.78 7.70 -17.15
N ASN A 228 8.30 8.59 -18.03
CA ASN A 228 8.03 8.28 -19.45
C ASN A 228 7.12 7.07 -19.65
N SER A 229 6.13 6.91 -18.78
CA SER A 229 5.16 5.80 -18.80
C SER A 229 5.79 4.40 -18.66
N ARG A 230 7.00 4.32 -18.12
CA ARG A 230 7.59 3.04 -17.68
C ARG A 230 6.86 2.54 -16.42
N GLY A 231 7.20 1.33 -15.98
CA GLY A 231 6.65 0.78 -14.74
C GLY A 231 7.43 1.20 -13.50
N VAL A 232 6.90 0.83 -12.37
CA VAL A 232 7.57 0.83 -11.05
C VAL A 232 8.40 -0.45 -10.97
N LEU A 233 9.68 -0.33 -10.65
CA LEU A 233 10.58 -1.48 -10.48
C LEU A 233 10.30 -2.18 -9.15
N SER A 234 10.18 -3.52 -9.18
CA SER A 234 10.12 -4.36 -7.98
C SER A 234 10.57 -5.80 -8.24
N THR A 235 10.52 -6.63 -7.21
CA THR A 235 10.81 -8.07 -7.26
C THR A 235 9.86 -8.80 -8.18
N PHE A 236 10.33 -9.90 -8.78
CA PHE A 236 9.53 -10.76 -9.65
C PHE A 236 9.95 -12.22 -9.45
N PRO A 237 9.07 -13.23 -9.69
CA PRO A 237 9.41 -14.63 -9.46
C PRO A 237 10.72 -15.07 -10.11
N ASN A 238 11.34 -16.12 -9.52
CA ASN A 238 12.65 -16.67 -9.88
C ASN A 238 13.82 -15.73 -9.59
N GLY A 239 13.70 -14.93 -8.51
CA GLY A 239 14.77 -14.01 -8.11
C GLY A 239 14.97 -12.83 -9.08
N LEU A 240 14.01 -12.57 -9.96
CA LEU A 240 14.07 -11.52 -10.97
C LEU A 240 13.50 -10.19 -10.46
N TYR A 241 13.68 -9.15 -11.28
CA TYR A 241 13.10 -7.81 -11.08
C TYR A 241 12.42 -7.37 -12.37
N LYS A 242 11.25 -6.75 -12.24
CA LYS A 242 10.51 -6.21 -13.39
C LYS A 242 9.89 -4.87 -13.08
N GLU A 243 9.62 -4.10 -14.12
CA GLU A 243 8.78 -2.91 -14.04
C GLU A 243 7.33 -3.28 -14.35
N MET A 244 6.40 -2.88 -13.48
CA MET A 244 4.95 -3.01 -13.71
C MET A 244 4.28 -1.68 -13.46
N LYS A 245 3.14 -1.42 -14.08
CA LYS A 245 2.34 -0.21 -13.88
C LYS A 245 0.87 -0.52 -13.64
N GLY A 246 0.27 0.27 -12.76
CA GLY A 246 -1.13 0.12 -12.34
C GLY A 246 -1.35 0.76 -10.97
N THR A 247 -2.58 0.99 -10.59
CA THR A 247 -2.94 1.33 -9.20
C THR A 247 -2.50 0.25 -8.22
N SER A 248 -2.32 -0.97 -8.73
CA SER A 248 -1.72 -2.11 -8.01
C SER A 248 -0.30 -1.86 -7.52
N MET A 249 0.47 -0.96 -8.16
CA MET A 249 1.81 -0.58 -7.70
C MET A 249 1.76 0.62 -6.77
N ALA A 250 0.75 1.48 -6.86
CA ALA A 250 0.54 2.60 -5.94
C ALA A 250 0.10 2.14 -4.54
N CYS A 251 -0.81 1.18 -4.45
CA CYS A 251 -1.34 0.62 -3.21
C CYS A 251 -0.24 0.12 -2.23
N PRO A 252 0.73 -0.71 -2.64
CA PRO A 252 1.77 -1.21 -1.75
C PRO A 252 2.71 -0.11 -1.21
N PHE A 253 2.92 1.01 -1.89
CA PHE A 253 3.64 2.15 -1.31
C PHE A 253 2.91 2.69 -0.07
N VAL A 254 1.60 2.82 -0.13
CA VAL A 254 0.77 3.28 1.00
C VAL A 254 0.79 2.25 2.13
N SER A 255 0.70 0.96 1.81
CA SER A 255 0.78 -0.11 2.80
C SER A 255 2.13 -0.12 3.54
N GLY A 256 3.23 0.04 2.82
CA GLY A 256 4.56 0.18 3.41
C GLY A 256 4.72 1.45 4.25
N ALA A 257 4.17 2.58 3.78
CA ALA A 257 4.18 3.84 4.52
C ALA A 257 3.42 3.75 5.84
N LEU A 258 2.27 3.09 5.88
CA LEU A 258 1.53 2.81 7.11
C LEU A 258 2.34 1.98 8.10
N ALA A 259 3.15 1.03 7.61
CA ALA A 259 4.04 0.26 8.49
C ALA A 259 5.13 1.14 9.10
N LEU A 260 5.73 2.06 8.33
CA LEU A 260 6.68 3.04 8.85
C LEU A 260 6.03 3.97 9.88
N LEU A 261 4.85 4.51 9.58
CA LEU A 261 4.10 5.40 10.46
C LEU A 261 3.69 4.69 11.76
N LYS A 262 3.22 3.44 11.69
CA LYS A 262 2.85 2.66 12.87
C LYS A 262 4.08 2.35 13.73
N ASN A 263 5.19 1.93 13.12
CA ASN A 263 6.46 1.70 13.81
C ASN A 263 6.96 2.98 14.50
N TRP A 264 6.91 4.11 13.80
CA TRP A 264 7.23 5.42 14.37
C TRP A 264 6.32 5.75 15.56
N PHE A 265 5.00 5.65 15.39
CA PHE A 265 4.02 5.99 16.43
C PHE A 265 4.23 5.17 17.70
N VAL A 266 4.40 3.85 17.57
CA VAL A 266 4.67 2.96 18.70
C VAL A 266 5.94 3.37 19.46
N THR A 267 6.97 3.77 18.70
CA THR A 267 8.25 4.16 19.30
C THR A 267 8.17 5.50 20.02
N GLU A 268 7.49 6.49 19.42
CA GLU A 268 7.38 7.86 19.98
C GLU A 268 6.41 7.91 21.18
N PHE A 269 5.29 7.19 21.10
CA PHE A 269 4.21 7.31 22.09
C PHE A 269 4.11 6.11 23.05
N GLY A 270 4.91 5.05 22.85
CA GLY A 270 4.90 3.85 23.71
C GLY A 270 3.59 3.05 23.69
N ARG A 271 2.71 3.26 22.71
CA ARG A 271 1.45 2.55 22.55
C ARG A 271 1.12 2.31 21.07
N THR A 272 0.29 1.33 20.82
CA THR A 272 -0.25 1.09 19.47
C THR A 272 -1.31 2.15 19.12
N PRO A 273 -1.23 2.78 17.92
CA PRO A 273 -2.30 3.67 17.45
C PRO A 273 -3.57 2.87 17.13
N THR A 274 -4.72 3.50 17.26
CA THR A 274 -5.96 3.02 16.65
C THR A 274 -5.86 3.12 15.13
N GLU A 275 -6.75 2.42 14.41
CA GLU A 275 -6.82 2.53 12.96
C GLU A 275 -7.03 4.00 12.53
N SER A 276 -7.99 4.69 13.15
CA SER A 276 -8.31 6.09 12.83
C SER A 276 -7.19 7.07 13.14
N GLU A 277 -6.41 6.85 14.21
CA GLU A 277 -5.20 7.64 14.49
C GLU A 277 -4.15 7.42 13.38
N LEU A 278 -3.97 6.17 12.96
CA LEU A 278 -3.01 5.83 11.91
C LEU A 278 -3.44 6.39 10.55
N TYR A 279 -4.74 6.30 10.21
CA TYR A 279 -5.32 6.95 9.04
C TYR A 279 -5.11 8.47 9.07
N ALA A 280 -5.39 9.11 10.20
CA ALA A 280 -5.18 10.55 10.35
C ALA A 280 -3.70 10.95 10.15
N GLN A 281 -2.75 10.14 10.64
CA GLN A 281 -1.33 10.36 10.39
C GLN A 281 -0.97 10.18 8.91
N LEU A 282 -1.55 9.18 8.24
CA LEU A 282 -1.36 8.98 6.80
C LEU A 282 -1.82 10.22 6.00
N ILE A 283 -3.00 10.75 6.31
CA ILE A 283 -3.55 11.91 5.61
C ILE A 283 -2.72 13.19 5.88
N LYS A 284 -2.19 13.36 7.09
CA LYS A 284 -1.22 14.44 7.37
C LYS A 284 0.06 14.34 6.54
N CYS A 285 0.40 13.14 6.08
CA CYS A 285 1.54 12.88 5.19
C CYS A 285 1.16 12.99 3.71
N THR A 286 0.16 13.79 3.34
CA THR A 286 -0.19 14.04 1.93
C THR A 286 0.09 15.48 1.54
N MET A 287 0.45 15.68 0.25
CA MET A 287 0.60 17.00 -0.36
C MET A 287 -0.40 17.16 -1.50
N ASP A 288 -1.09 18.29 -1.53
CA ASP A 288 -2.01 18.63 -2.62
C ASP A 288 -1.23 18.78 -3.94
N LEU A 289 -1.75 18.23 -5.02
CA LEU A 289 -1.21 18.31 -6.38
C LEU A 289 -1.99 19.27 -7.27
N ASP A 290 -2.93 20.03 -6.69
CA ASP A 290 -3.83 20.92 -7.43
C ASP A 290 -4.67 20.17 -8.48
N MET A 291 -5.10 18.95 -8.12
CA MET A 291 -5.98 18.12 -8.94
C MET A 291 -7.38 18.01 -8.29
N PRO A 292 -8.42 17.67 -9.06
CA PRO A 292 -9.74 17.38 -8.49
C PRO A 292 -9.67 16.31 -7.40
N LYS A 293 -10.44 16.47 -6.33
CA LYS A 293 -10.49 15.51 -5.21
C LYS A 293 -10.89 14.09 -5.64
N THR A 294 -11.68 13.96 -6.69
CA THR A 294 -12.02 12.67 -7.31
C THR A 294 -10.82 11.94 -7.92
N VAL A 295 -9.73 12.65 -8.22
CA VAL A 295 -8.47 12.12 -8.75
C VAL A 295 -7.47 11.82 -7.64
N GLN A 296 -7.22 12.81 -6.77
CA GLN A 296 -6.11 12.77 -5.81
C GLN A 296 -6.52 12.50 -4.36
N GLY A 297 -7.82 12.53 -4.04
CA GLY A 297 -8.27 12.48 -2.64
C GLY A 297 -7.67 13.62 -1.83
N ASN A 298 -6.88 13.27 -0.81
CA ASN A 298 -6.14 14.23 0.02
C ASN A 298 -4.80 14.67 -0.60
N GLY A 299 -4.38 14.07 -1.69
CA GLY A 299 -3.13 14.40 -2.39
C GLY A 299 -2.18 13.23 -2.54
N ILE A 300 -0.92 13.52 -2.89
CA ILE A 300 0.14 12.49 -2.99
C ILE A 300 0.72 12.19 -1.60
N LEU A 301 0.96 10.90 -1.33
CA LEU A 301 1.72 10.46 -0.16
C LEU A 301 3.12 11.07 -0.14
N TYR A 302 3.50 11.70 0.99
CA TYR A 302 4.84 12.21 1.23
C TYR A 302 5.21 12.15 2.72
N LEU A 303 6.18 11.32 3.06
CA LEU A 303 6.60 11.01 4.43
C LEU A 303 7.69 11.99 4.95
N ALA A 304 7.43 13.29 4.94
CA ALA A 304 8.36 14.30 5.46
C ALA A 304 8.18 14.52 6.97
N ILE A 305 8.79 13.69 7.82
CA ILE A 305 8.66 13.79 9.29
C ILE A 305 9.06 15.17 9.81
N GLU A 306 10.11 15.78 9.27
CA GLU A 306 10.59 17.08 9.72
C GLU A 306 9.51 18.14 9.58
N GLU A 307 8.78 18.16 8.46
CA GLU A 307 7.66 19.07 8.26
C GLU A 307 6.46 18.76 9.17
N ILE A 308 6.25 17.49 9.53
CA ILE A 308 5.18 17.07 10.45
C ILE A 308 5.53 17.51 11.88
N THR A 309 6.76 17.25 12.31
CA THR A 309 7.22 17.62 13.65
C THR A 309 7.27 19.13 13.82
N ASP A 310 7.79 19.86 12.82
CA ASP A 310 7.84 21.33 12.84
C ASP A 310 6.44 21.97 12.82
N LYS A 311 5.50 21.42 12.06
CA LYS A 311 4.11 21.88 12.06
C LYS A 311 3.39 21.61 13.39
N LEU A 312 3.66 20.49 14.06
CA LEU A 312 3.11 20.18 15.37
C LEU A 312 3.70 21.11 16.44
N VAL A 313 5.02 21.29 16.43
CA VAL A 313 5.73 22.22 17.34
C VAL A 313 5.31 23.68 17.07
N PHE A 314 5.11 24.06 15.82
CA PHE A 314 4.63 25.40 15.45
C PHE A 314 3.20 25.63 15.95
N ASN A 315 2.31 24.63 15.83
CA ASN A 315 0.96 24.70 16.35
C ASN A 315 0.93 24.78 17.89
N GLU A 316 1.78 24.05 18.60
CA GLU A 316 1.90 24.18 20.06
C GLU A 316 2.45 25.54 20.49
N LYS A 317 3.45 26.06 19.80
CA LYS A 317 3.94 27.44 20.02
C LYS A 317 2.88 28.48 19.73
N LEU A 318 2.11 28.33 18.65
CA LEU A 318 1.04 29.25 18.30
C LEU A 318 -0.09 29.19 19.34
N ILE A 319 -0.47 28.02 19.80
CA ILE A 319 -1.45 27.83 20.89
C ILE A 319 -0.94 28.44 22.19
N SER A 320 0.33 28.23 22.53
CA SER A 320 0.95 28.80 23.73
C SER A 320 1.03 30.35 23.67
N GLN A 321 1.27 30.93 22.49
CA GLN A 321 1.22 32.37 22.27
C GLN A 321 -0.21 32.92 22.43
N ILE A 322 -1.19 32.31 21.80
CA ILE A 322 -2.59 32.73 21.90
C ILE A 322 -3.10 32.64 23.35
N LEU A 323 -2.79 31.51 24.05
CA LEU A 323 -3.17 31.36 25.47
C LEU A 323 -2.38 32.26 26.41
N GLY A 324 -1.14 32.63 26.06
CA GLY A 324 -0.30 33.55 26.80
C GLY A 324 -0.78 35.02 26.67
N ASP A 325 -1.26 35.40 25.51
CA ASP A 325 -1.83 36.72 25.25
C ASP A 325 -3.18 36.91 25.96
N GLU A 326 -4.02 35.87 26.05
CA GLU A 326 -5.30 35.90 26.80
C GLU A 326 -5.12 35.99 28.34
N LEU A 327 -3.98 35.53 28.87
CA LEU A 327 -3.66 35.60 30.30
C LEU A 327 -3.06 36.92 30.73
N ASN A 328 -2.54 37.71 29.78
CA ASN A 328 -1.99 39.03 30.03
C ASN A 328 -2.97 40.18 29.84
N GLU A 329 -4.18 39.92 29.34
CA GLU A 329 -5.26 40.90 29.18
C GLU A 329 -6.34 40.80 30.28
N ARG A 330 -6.10 40.03 31.34
CA ARG A 330 -6.89 39.97 32.58
C ARG A 330 -6.03 40.36 33.77
#